data_34f950260ec8fddd39e9308735f09557
#
_entry.id   34f950260ec8fddd39e9308735f09557
#
_cell.length_a   1.000
_cell.length_b   1.000
_cell.length_c   1.000
_cell.angle_alpha   90.00
_cell.angle_beta   90.00
_cell.angle_gamma   90.00
#
_symmetry.space_group_name_H-M   'P 1'
#
loop_
_entity.id
_entity.type
_entity.pdbx_description
1 polymer ?
#
loop_
_entity_poly.entity_id
_entity_poly.type
_entity_poly.pdbx_seq_one_letter_code
_entity_poly.pdbx_strand_id
1 'polypeptide(L)'
;MKIVSFLFFSAFSMAGFAQTWSGEVAQIFYNKCTSCHHTGGIAPFSLTTYQESSPMAASIYAAISPGAAHQMPPWPPDNNYQQYLHDRALTAAEKTTLLNWLNNGFLEGNSSQTPPPPVYNTGSVLGAGDLTVKMPNYVSNATTLNDDYVCFSVPTNLTQNRTIKAVEVIPGNMEIVHHALIYIDHNGVESTNTSGFCSSPSSASTKLLSAYVPGAAPLILPAAAPLKLGVDIGPGSKIYFAMHYPNGSSGMLDSTKVILHFYPPGTTGVRQVSADPIIADYNFVLPANQVTTLTAQYPNNGGVPVAISALSVMPHMHMLGQSIKSYALAPNNLDTLKHINIPNWDFHWQGFYTFSHLQKIPAGYKFKGEAIFDNTSNNPFNPNTPPQNVQFGENTTDEMFIVYYHYLLYQPGDENYNLSELVSASLSEYPGINTAGVKIYPNPLNDGNLTMEFNEPLTDGAKIYIYNAQGKLVKDLSAEAGNNVSKISWNGENNDFVPSPPGLYHISINQNGRFYSVKLIKQ
;
A
#
# COMPACT_ATOMS: atom_id res chain seq x y z
N MET A 1 45.99 62.67 -10.89
CA MET A 1 44.95 62.04 -11.68
C MET A 1 44.58 60.77 -10.92
N LYS A 2 43.47 60.80 -10.17
CA LYS A 2 43.00 59.65 -9.38
C LYS A 2 41.91 58.91 -10.19
N ILE A 3 42.21 57.67 -10.58
CA ILE A 3 41.25 56.80 -11.28
C ILE A 3 40.37 56.16 -10.22
N VAL A 4 39.06 56.47 -10.25
CA VAL A 4 38.05 55.79 -9.42
C VAL A 4 37.47 54.68 -10.26
N SER A 5 37.80 53.40 -9.90
CA SER A 5 37.18 52.21 -10.48
C SER A 5 35.79 51.96 -9.84
N PHE A 6 34.75 52.11 -10.62
CA PHE A 6 33.40 51.67 -10.24
C PHE A 6 33.25 50.19 -10.48
N LEU A 7 33.17 49.40 -9.42
CA LEU A 7 32.77 47.98 -9.46
C LEU A 7 31.23 47.93 -9.59
N PHE A 8 30.75 47.52 -10.76
CA PHE A 8 29.36 47.15 -10.95
C PHE A 8 29.11 45.78 -10.31
N PHE A 9 28.40 45.74 -9.19
CA PHE A 9 27.85 44.51 -8.63
C PHE A 9 26.58 44.17 -9.41
N SER A 10 26.65 43.22 -10.35
CA SER A 10 25.48 42.60 -10.96
C SER A 10 24.83 41.68 -9.93
N ALA A 11 23.74 42.13 -9.30
CA ALA A 11 22.86 41.27 -8.54
C ALA A 11 22.16 40.33 -9.54
N PHE A 12 22.64 39.12 -9.66
CA PHE A 12 21.90 38.03 -10.29
C PHE A 12 20.73 37.73 -9.38
N SER A 13 19.55 38.25 -9.67
CA SER A 13 18.30 37.78 -9.10
C SER A 13 18.11 36.34 -9.59
N MET A 14 18.37 35.37 -8.74
CA MET A 14 17.82 34.03 -8.95
C MET A 14 16.29 34.19 -8.88
N ALA A 15 15.65 34.30 -10.03
CA ALA A 15 14.22 34.12 -10.13
C ALA A 15 13.96 32.67 -9.74
N GLY A 16 13.64 32.47 -8.46
CA GLY A 16 13.08 31.18 -8.02
C GLY A 16 11.79 30.97 -8.81
N PHE A 17 11.77 29.96 -9.68
CA PHE A 17 10.53 29.57 -10.34
C PHE A 17 9.54 29.16 -9.27
N ALA A 18 8.44 29.91 -9.18
CA ALA A 18 7.36 29.54 -8.27
C ALA A 18 6.84 28.15 -8.67
N GLN A 19 6.76 27.24 -7.71
CA GLN A 19 6.16 25.92 -7.96
C GLN A 19 4.72 26.09 -8.42
N THR A 20 4.33 25.34 -9.43
CA THR A 20 2.99 25.40 -10.01
C THR A 20 2.37 24.03 -10.07
N TRP A 21 1.03 23.97 -10.12
CA TRP A 21 0.31 22.73 -10.31
C TRP A 21 0.78 21.99 -11.57
N SER A 22 0.78 22.69 -12.71
CA SER A 22 1.16 22.11 -14.01
C SER A 22 2.62 21.69 -14.12
N GLY A 23 3.48 22.17 -13.23
CA GLY A 23 4.89 21.78 -13.17
C GLY A 23 5.08 20.49 -12.40
N GLU A 24 5.34 20.62 -11.09
CA GLU A 24 5.76 19.48 -10.25
C GLU A 24 4.64 18.97 -9.35
N VAL A 25 3.64 19.82 -9.01
CA VAL A 25 2.68 19.55 -7.95
C VAL A 25 1.67 18.48 -8.37
N ALA A 26 1.10 18.56 -9.57
CA ALA A 26 0.14 17.56 -10.05
C ALA A 26 0.69 16.14 -9.98
N GLN A 27 1.97 15.95 -10.34
CA GLN A 27 2.59 14.62 -10.30
C GLN A 27 2.70 14.08 -8.87
N ILE A 28 2.98 14.94 -7.88
CA ILE A 28 3.01 14.53 -6.47
C ILE A 28 1.60 14.11 -6.03
N PHE A 29 0.57 14.90 -6.39
CA PHE A 29 -0.82 14.55 -6.10
C PHE A 29 -1.21 13.20 -6.71
N TYR A 30 -0.88 12.98 -7.97
CA TYR A 30 -1.18 11.74 -8.68
C TYR A 30 -0.53 10.52 -8.05
N ASN A 31 0.69 10.67 -7.56
CA ASN A 31 1.44 9.57 -6.95
C ASN A 31 1.06 9.31 -5.48
N LYS A 32 0.62 10.34 -4.74
CA LYS A 32 0.52 10.28 -3.28
C LYS A 32 -0.89 10.50 -2.73
N CYS A 33 -1.77 11.18 -3.47
CA CYS A 33 -3.07 11.62 -2.95
C CYS A 33 -4.25 10.98 -3.68
N THR A 34 -4.20 10.96 -5.01
CA THR A 34 -5.37 10.68 -5.84
C THR A 34 -5.75 9.21 -5.92
N SER A 35 -4.93 8.27 -5.38
CA SER A 35 -5.36 6.88 -5.19
C SER A 35 -6.60 6.75 -4.28
N CYS A 36 -6.81 7.73 -3.39
CA CYS A 36 -7.98 7.82 -2.52
C CYS A 36 -8.86 9.03 -2.87
N HIS A 37 -8.23 10.17 -3.22
CA HIS A 37 -8.88 11.42 -3.55
C HIS A 37 -9.19 11.54 -5.05
N HIS A 38 -10.14 10.73 -5.52
CA HIS A 38 -10.69 10.79 -6.89
C HIS A 38 -12.20 10.52 -6.85
N THR A 39 -12.90 10.85 -7.92
CA THR A 39 -14.35 10.61 -8.02
C THR A 39 -14.65 9.12 -7.88
N GLY A 40 -15.52 8.75 -6.93
CA GLY A 40 -15.84 7.36 -6.60
C GLY A 40 -14.79 6.67 -5.70
N GLY A 41 -13.78 7.40 -5.22
CA GLY A 41 -12.86 6.96 -4.17
C GLY A 41 -13.42 7.18 -2.78
N ILE A 42 -12.73 6.66 -1.75
CA ILE A 42 -13.19 6.75 -0.35
C ILE A 42 -13.07 8.16 0.23
N ALA A 43 -12.14 8.97 -0.28
CA ALA A 43 -11.95 10.31 0.25
C ALA A 43 -13.15 11.21 -0.09
N PRO A 44 -13.57 12.11 0.82
CA PRO A 44 -14.80 12.90 0.66
C PRO A 44 -14.74 13.95 -0.46
N PHE A 45 -13.59 14.12 -1.11
CA PHE A 45 -13.39 15.06 -2.22
C PHE A 45 -12.28 14.56 -3.15
N SER A 46 -12.36 14.95 -4.42
CA SER A 46 -11.35 14.67 -5.43
C SER A 46 -10.21 15.70 -5.39
N LEU A 47 -9.00 15.28 -5.80
CA LEU A 47 -7.80 16.11 -5.95
C LEU A 47 -7.11 15.85 -7.30
N THR A 48 -7.87 15.44 -8.31
CA THR A 48 -7.32 15.04 -9.61
C THR A 48 -7.04 16.19 -10.55
N THR A 49 -7.61 17.37 -10.26
CA THR A 49 -7.42 18.59 -11.05
C THR A 49 -7.00 19.76 -10.18
N TYR A 50 -6.46 20.81 -10.82
CA TYR A 50 -6.16 22.07 -10.13
C TYR A 50 -7.43 22.68 -9.51
N GLN A 51 -8.54 22.66 -10.24
CA GLN A 51 -9.83 23.22 -9.82
C GLN A 51 -10.41 22.51 -8.59
N GLU A 52 -10.13 21.21 -8.44
CA GLU A 52 -10.51 20.44 -7.26
C GLU A 52 -9.55 20.68 -6.09
N SER A 53 -8.27 20.84 -6.36
CA SER A 53 -7.20 20.89 -5.35
C SER A 53 -7.01 22.28 -4.75
N SER A 54 -7.10 23.34 -5.56
CA SER A 54 -6.83 24.72 -5.11
C SER A 54 -7.80 25.21 -4.01
N PRO A 55 -9.10 24.90 -4.03
CA PRO A 55 -10.00 25.26 -2.93
C PRO A 55 -9.67 24.55 -1.62
N MET A 56 -8.98 23.40 -1.69
CA MET A 56 -8.62 22.56 -0.55
C MET A 56 -7.23 22.90 0.03
N ALA A 57 -6.55 23.94 -0.47
CA ALA A 57 -5.18 24.28 -0.11
C ALA A 57 -4.92 24.37 1.40
N ALA A 58 -5.82 24.99 2.16
CA ALA A 58 -5.69 25.12 3.61
C ALA A 58 -5.80 23.75 4.32
N SER A 59 -6.73 22.90 3.91
CA SER A 59 -6.91 21.55 4.44
C SER A 59 -5.72 20.66 4.09
N ILE A 60 -5.22 20.75 2.86
CA ILE A 60 -4.03 20.01 2.41
C ILE A 60 -2.82 20.45 3.25
N TYR A 61 -2.62 21.77 3.44
CA TYR A 61 -1.53 22.28 4.27
C TYR A 61 -1.59 21.70 5.68
N ALA A 62 -2.76 21.77 6.32
CA ALA A 62 -2.95 21.23 7.66
C ALA A 62 -2.66 19.72 7.73
N ALA A 63 -3.14 18.95 6.75
CA ALA A 63 -3.00 17.50 6.71
C ALA A 63 -1.57 17.00 6.46
N ILE A 64 -0.74 17.75 5.72
CA ILE A 64 0.67 17.38 5.45
C ILE A 64 1.65 18.00 6.45
N SER A 65 1.18 18.89 7.33
CA SER A 65 2.03 19.56 8.32
C SER A 65 2.38 18.61 9.49
N PRO A 66 3.52 18.81 10.17
CA PRO A 66 3.86 18.02 11.35
C PRO A 66 2.79 18.18 12.45
N GLY A 67 2.42 17.06 13.08
CA GLY A 67 1.42 17.06 14.16
C GLY A 67 -0.03 17.17 13.70
N ALA A 68 -0.32 16.94 12.41
CA ALA A 68 -1.68 16.82 11.92
C ALA A 68 -2.42 15.70 12.65
N ALA A 69 -3.69 15.95 13.02
CA ALA A 69 -4.54 14.95 13.67
C ALA A 69 -4.77 13.72 12.76
N HIS A 70 -4.84 13.97 11.45
CA HIS A 70 -4.87 12.95 10.40
C HIS A 70 -3.79 13.29 9.38
N GLN A 71 -2.65 12.61 9.52
CA GLN A 71 -1.52 12.81 8.61
C GLN A 71 -1.84 12.27 7.22
N MET A 72 -1.62 13.11 6.20
CA MET A 72 -1.74 12.72 4.78
C MET A 72 -0.39 12.81 4.05
N PRO A 73 -0.10 11.90 3.13
CA PRO A 73 -0.78 10.61 2.91
C PRO A 73 -0.76 9.73 4.16
N PRO A 74 -1.73 8.81 4.33
CA PRO A 74 -1.77 7.92 5.48
C PRO A 74 -0.66 6.88 5.39
N TRP A 75 0.42 7.13 6.11
CA TRP A 75 1.57 6.23 6.23
C TRP A 75 2.15 6.34 7.63
N PRO A 76 1.56 5.62 8.60
CA PRO A 76 1.97 5.72 9.99
C PRO A 76 3.37 5.19 10.33
N PRO A 77 3.99 4.21 9.58
CA PRO A 77 5.32 3.72 9.91
C PRO A 77 6.43 4.77 9.76
N ASP A 78 7.38 4.73 10.67
CA ASP A 78 8.62 5.51 10.60
C ASP A 78 9.62 4.88 9.60
N ASN A 79 9.79 5.50 8.45
CA ASN A 79 10.69 5.03 7.40
C ASN A 79 12.18 5.11 7.76
N ASN A 80 12.56 5.82 8.83
CA ASN A 80 13.92 5.78 9.39
C ASN A 80 14.15 4.56 10.28
N TYR A 81 13.06 3.94 10.74
CA TYR A 81 13.14 2.72 11.54
C TYR A 81 13.26 1.48 10.68
N GLN A 82 12.44 1.37 9.63
CA GLN A 82 12.42 0.25 8.67
C GLN A 82 11.88 0.72 7.32
N GLN A 83 12.21 0.00 6.23
CA GLN A 83 11.75 0.31 4.88
C GLN A 83 10.78 -0.76 4.36
N TYR A 84 9.72 -0.30 3.69
CA TYR A 84 8.65 -1.14 3.18
C TYR A 84 8.37 -0.88 1.71
N LEU A 85 7.77 -1.86 1.06
CA LEU A 85 7.19 -1.68 -0.28
C LEU A 85 5.96 -0.77 -0.20
N HIS A 86 5.65 -0.12 -1.32
CA HIS A 86 4.46 0.72 -1.48
C HIS A 86 4.38 1.89 -0.47
N ASP A 87 5.55 2.42 -0.10
CA ASP A 87 5.64 3.60 0.76
C ASP A 87 4.87 4.79 0.17
N ARG A 88 3.93 5.31 0.95
CA ARG A 88 3.08 6.44 0.58
C ARG A 88 3.55 7.76 1.17
N ALA A 89 4.49 7.74 2.12
CA ALA A 89 4.98 8.96 2.73
C ALA A 89 5.48 9.95 1.67
N LEU A 90 5.27 11.22 1.94
CA LEU A 90 5.93 12.27 1.18
C LEU A 90 7.42 12.25 1.50
N THR A 91 8.25 12.24 0.48
CA THR A 91 9.68 12.54 0.66
C THR A 91 9.86 13.97 1.15
N ALA A 92 11.00 14.27 1.77
CA ALA A 92 11.31 15.63 2.20
C ALA A 92 11.24 16.65 1.04
N ALA A 93 11.66 16.25 -0.16
CA ALA A 93 11.58 17.07 -1.36
C ALA A 93 10.13 17.31 -1.81
N GLU A 94 9.32 16.25 -1.91
CA GLU A 94 7.89 16.37 -2.26
C GLU A 94 7.15 17.26 -1.26
N LYS A 95 7.39 17.05 0.04
CA LYS A 95 6.79 17.87 1.10
C LYS A 95 7.18 19.34 0.98
N THR A 96 8.46 19.62 0.72
CA THR A 96 8.95 20.98 0.52
C THR A 96 8.29 21.62 -0.71
N THR A 97 8.18 20.90 -1.83
CA THR A 97 7.52 21.36 -3.05
C THR A 97 6.05 21.71 -2.78
N LEU A 98 5.32 20.83 -2.10
CA LEU A 98 3.91 21.08 -1.75
C LEU A 98 3.75 22.28 -0.82
N LEU A 99 4.54 22.37 0.26
CA LEU A 99 4.46 23.50 1.20
C LEU A 99 4.82 24.82 0.53
N ASN A 100 5.80 24.84 -0.36
CA ASN A 100 6.14 26.03 -1.13
C ASN A 100 5.01 26.44 -2.08
N TRP A 101 4.40 25.49 -2.79
CA TRP A 101 3.25 25.75 -3.64
C TRP A 101 2.08 26.35 -2.85
N LEU A 102 1.74 25.75 -1.70
CA LEU A 102 0.67 26.19 -0.81
C LEU A 102 0.94 27.59 -0.22
N ASN A 103 2.19 27.89 0.18
CA ASN A 103 2.57 29.19 0.75
C ASN A 103 2.71 30.30 -0.29
N ASN A 104 2.94 29.97 -1.55
CA ASN A 104 3.13 30.94 -2.64
C ASN A 104 1.88 31.17 -3.50
N GLY A 105 0.69 30.90 -2.93
CA GLY A 105 -0.59 31.19 -3.58
C GLY A 105 -1.09 30.10 -4.52
N PHE A 106 -0.60 28.87 -4.38
CA PHE A 106 -1.05 27.65 -5.08
C PHE A 106 -1.35 27.85 -6.57
N LEU A 107 -0.42 28.46 -7.29
CA LEU A 107 -0.56 28.84 -8.70
C LEU A 107 -0.77 27.63 -9.62
N GLU A 108 -1.64 27.77 -10.64
CA GLU A 108 -1.88 26.72 -11.63
C GLU A 108 -0.68 26.49 -12.56
N GLY A 109 -0.07 27.56 -13.02
CA GLY A 109 0.94 27.50 -14.07
C GLY A 109 0.34 27.38 -15.47
N ASN A 110 1.10 26.82 -16.42
CA ASN A 110 0.62 26.58 -17.77
C ASN A 110 -0.17 25.26 -17.85
N SER A 111 -1.49 25.35 -17.93
CA SER A 111 -2.39 24.17 -17.94
C SER A 111 -2.11 23.17 -19.08
N SER A 112 -1.53 23.63 -20.20
CA SER A 112 -1.16 22.72 -21.30
C SER A 112 0.02 21.80 -20.96
N GLN A 113 0.75 22.08 -19.88
CA GLN A 113 1.85 21.26 -19.36
C GLN A 113 1.41 20.33 -18.21
N THR A 114 0.16 20.43 -17.76
CA THR A 114 -0.34 19.57 -16.70
C THR A 114 -0.34 18.11 -17.16
N PRO A 115 0.30 17.18 -16.43
CA PRO A 115 0.21 15.76 -16.73
C PRO A 115 -1.26 15.30 -16.72
N PRO A 116 -1.66 14.35 -17.58
CA PRO A 116 -3.00 13.81 -17.51
C PRO A 116 -3.21 13.10 -16.15
N PRO A 117 -4.40 13.26 -15.53
CA PRO A 117 -4.70 12.59 -14.29
C PRO A 117 -4.74 11.07 -14.48
N PRO A 118 -4.36 10.29 -13.47
CA PRO A 118 -4.50 8.83 -13.50
C PRO A 118 -5.95 8.41 -13.71
N VAL A 119 -6.14 7.27 -14.35
CA VAL A 119 -7.45 6.63 -14.45
C VAL A 119 -7.55 5.58 -13.34
N TYR A 120 -8.57 5.70 -12.51
CA TYR A 120 -8.84 4.78 -11.41
C TYR A 120 -9.87 3.75 -11.86
N ASN A 121 -9.43 2.49 -11.96
CA ASN A 121 -10.32 1.39 -12.28
C ASN A 121 -10.98 0.87 -11.00
N THR A 122 -12.29 0.69 -11.04
CA THR A 122 -13.05 0.00 -9.99
C THR A 122 -12.94 -1.53 -10.10
N GLY A 123 -12.20 -2.02 -11.10
CA GLY A 123 -11.98 -3.43 -11.37
C GLY A 123 -10.65 -3.96 -10.88
N SER A 124 -10.37 -5.22 -11.21
CA SER A 124 -9.09 -5.86 -10.92
C SER A 124 -7.94 -5.21 -11.68
N VAL A 125 -6.84 -4.89 -10.98
CA VAL A 125 -5.59 -4.43 -11.61
C VAL A 125 -4.72 -5.61 -12.05
N LEU A 126 -4.91 -6.80 -11.44
CA LEU A 126 -4.21 -8.02 -11.83
C LEU A 126 -4.94 -8.79 -12.95
N GLY A 127 -6.16 -8.38 -13.30
CA GLY A 127 -6.98 -9.02 -14.29
C GLY A 127 -7.85 -10.16 -13.75
N ALA A 128 -8.42 -10.95 -14.64
CA ALA A 128 -9.21 -12.10 -14.26
C ALA A 128 -8.32 -13.13 -13.55
N GLY A 129 -8.63 -13.41 -12.28
CA GLY A 129 -7.93 -14.44 -11.52
C GLY A 129 -8.44 -15.85 -11.81
N ASP A 130 -7.82 -16.82 -11.16
CA ASP A 130 -8.22 -18.21 -11.26
C ASP A 130 -9.50 -18.52 -10.47
N LEU A 131 -9.74 -17.79 -9.38
CA LEU A 131 -10.92 -17.94 -8.53
C LEU A 131 -11.36 -16.58 -7.99
N THR A 132 -12.63 -16.27 -8.19
CA THR A 132 -13.29 -15.12 -7.56
C THR A 132 -14.25 -15.61 -6.49
N VAL A 133 -14.04 -15.19 -5.25
CA VAL A 133 -14.94 -15.42 -4.12
C VAL A 133 -15.59 -14.09 -3.77
N LYS A 134 -16.92 -14.02 -3.87
CA LYS A 134 -17.69 -12.81 -3.62
C LYS A 134 -18.60 -13.00 -2.42
N MET A 135 -18.56 -12.07 -1.47
CA MET A 135 -19.50 -12.07 -0.36
C MET A 135 -20.93 -11.81 -0.87
N PRO A 136 -21.97 -12.22 -0.14
CA PRO A 136 -23.36 -11.82 -0.43
C PRO A 136 -23.50 -10.30 -0.49
N ASN A 137 -24.47 -9.81 -1.24
CA ASN A 137 -24.85 -8.41 -1.19
C ASN A 137 -25.24 -8.05 0.26
N TYR A 138 -24.68 -7.00 0.78
CA TYR A 138 -24.92 -6.55 2.14
C TYR A 138 -25.21 -5.05 2.16
N VAL A 139 -26.20 -4.67 2.93
CA VAL A 139 -26.56 -3.27 3.16
C VAL A 139 -26.04 -2.90 4.55
N SER A 140 -25.16 -1.88 4.62
CA SER A 140 -24.60 -1.44 5.91
C SER A 140 -25.68 -1.01 6.88
N ASN A 141 -25.58 -1.50 8.11
CA ASN A 141 -26.40 -1.12 9.26
C ASN A 141 -25.67 -0.12 10.18
N ALA A 142 -24.56 0.46 9.76
CA ALA A 142 -23.89 1.52 10.49
C ALA A 142 -24.89 2.64 10.81
N THR A 143 -24.68 3.32 11.92
CA THR A 143 -25.50 4.47 12.31
C THR A 143 -24.68 5.76 12.20
N THR A 144 -25.23 6.88 12.60
CA THR A 144 -24.46 8.13 12.71
C THR A 144 -23.46 8.12 13.89
N LEU A 145 -23.59 7.15 14.79
CA LEU A 145 -22.78 7.05 16.03
C LEU A 145 -21.93 5.78 16.07
N ASN A 146 -22.33 4.73 15.34
CA ASN A 146 -21.65 3.43 15.40
C ASN A 146 -21.33 2.90 14.02
N ASP A 147 -20.13 2.35 13.91
CA ASP A 147 -19.69 1.57 12.78
C ASP A 147 -20.43 0.22 12.72
N ASP A 148 -20.31 -0.46 11.58
CA ASP A 148 -20.90 -1.78 11.38
C ASP A 148 -19.80 -2.80 11.05
N TYR A 149 -19.70 -3.83 11.90
CA TYR A 149 -18.72 -4.91 11.80
C TYR A 149 -19.43 -6.22 11.51
N VAL A 150 -19.17 -6.80 10.36
CA VAL A 150 -19.83 -8.02 9.91
C VAL A 150 -18.86 -9.00 9.27
N CYS A 151 -19.18 -10.27 9.37
CA CYS A 151 -18.38 -11.32 8.79
C CYS A 151 -19.17 -12.21 7.83
N PHE A 152 -18.51 -12.60 6.75
CA PHE A 152 -19.08 -13.50 5.75
C PHE A 152 -18.16 -14.69 5.53
N SER A 153 -18.70 -15.88 5.67
CA SER A 153 -18.00 -17.14 5.40
C SER A 153 -18.49 -17.71 4.06
N VAL A 154 -17.63 -17.69 3.04
CA VAL A 154 -18.00 -18.03 1.66
C VAL A 154 -17.18 -19.19 1.15
N PRO A 155 -17.83 -20.32 0.71
CA PRO A 155 -17.13 -21.49 0.19
C PRO A 155 -16.30 -21.16 -1.05
N THR A 156 -15.10 -21.73 -1.15
CA THR A 156 -14.25 -21.65 -2.34
C THR A 156 -14.70 -22.59 -3.46
N ASN A 157 -15.38 -23.67 -3.11
CA ASN A 157 -15.77 -24.76 -4.02
C ASN A 157 -14.58 -25.41 -4.76
N LEU A 158 -13.37 -25.32 -4.21
CA LEU A 158 -12.20 -25.98 -4.76
C LEU A 158 -12.35 -27.50 -4.68
N THR A 159 -11.99 -28.20 -5.75
CA THR A 159 -12.02 -29.66 -5.84
C THR A 159 -10.64 -30.29 -5.68
N GLN A 160 -9.58 -29.48 -5.66
CA GLN A 160 -8.20 -29.91 -5.50
C GLN A 160 -7.39 -28.83 -4.77
N ASN A 161 -6.25 -29.22 -4.22
CA ASN A 161 -5.32 -28.27 -3.60
C ASN A 161 -4.75 -27.32 -4.65
N ARG A 162 -4.66 -26.06 -4.29
CA ARG A 162 -4.09 -24.99 -5.07
C ARG A 162 -3.14 -24.17 -4.19
N THR A 163 -2.22 -23.44 -4.82
CA THR A 163 -1.31 -22.55 -4.11
C THR A 163 -1.51 -21.14 -4.63
N ILE A 164 -1.89 -20.22 -3.75
CA ILE A 164 -2.13 -18.80 -4.02
C ILE A 164 -0.78 -18.11 -4.21
N LYS A 165 -0.63 -17.32 -5.28
CA LYS A 165 0.52 -16.46 -5.53
C LYS A 165 0.20 -14.97 -5.45
N ALA A 166 -1.09 -14.60 -5.60
CA ALA A 166 -1.54 -13.23 -5.33
C ALA A 166 -3.02 -13.19 -4.91
N VAL A 167 -3.34 -12.14 -4.17
CA VAL A 167 -4.68 -11.85 -3.65
C VAL A 167 -5.02 -10.40 -3.93
N GLU A 168 -6.16 -10.19 -4.54
CA GLU A 168 -6.71 -8.86 -4.76
C GLU A 168 -8.08 -8.76 -4.09
N VAL A 169 -8.24 -7.76 -3.22
CA VAL A 169 -9.52 -7.46 -2.57
C VAL A 169 -10.14 -6.27 -3.31
N ILE A 170 -11.33 -6.46 -3.84
CA ILE A 170 -12.04 -5.44 -4.59
C ILE A 170 -13.34 -5.10 -3.87
N PRO A 171 -13.44 -3.93 -3.24
CA PRO A 171 -14.69 -3.45 -2.68
C PRO A 171 -15.79 -3.40 -3.74
N GLY A 172 -16.99 -3.79 -3.36
CA GLY A 172 -18.19 -3.57 -4.18
C GLY A 172 -18.61 -2.11 -4.14
N ASN A 173 -18.31 -1.44 -3.02
CA ASN A 173 -18.50 -0.01 -2.85
C ASN A 173 -17.30 0.61 -2.14
N MET A 174 -16.45 1.29 -2.90
CA MET A 174 -15.21 1.90 -2.39
C MET A 174 -15.46 3.06 -1.42
N GLU A 175 -16.66 3.67 -1.42
CA GLU A 175 -16.99 4.80 -0.56
C GLU A 175 -17.25 4.38 0.89
N ILE A 176 -17.62 3.11 1.12
CA ILE A 176 -18.03 2.64 2.45
C ILE A 176 -17.20 1.48 3.00
N VAL A 177 -16.38 0.82 2.20
CA VAL A 177 -15.49 -0.23 2.72
C VAL A 177 -14.26 0.41 3.33
N HIS A 178 -14.28 0.58 4.66
CA HIS A 178 -13.18 1.20 5.39
C HIS A 178 -11.97 0.27 5.48
N HIS A 179 -12.17 -0.97 5.92
CA HIS A 179 -11.19 -2.04 5.77
C HIS A 179 -11.86 -3.42 5.72
N ALA A 180 -11.11 -4.37 5.22
CA ALA A 180 -11.49 -5.78 5.23
C ALA A 180 -10.30 -6.65 5.60
N LEU A 181 -10.47 -7.55 6.57
CA LEU A 181 -9.51 -8.61 6.83
C LEU A 181 -10.00 -9.89 6.12
N ILE A 182 -9.13 -10.48 5.35
CA ILE A 182 -9.43 -11.67 4.53
C ILE A 182 -8.68 -12.86 5.08
N TYR A 183 -9.42 -13.87 5.48
CA TYR A 183 -8.87 -15.11 6.04
C TYR A 183 -9.15 -16.31 5.15
N ILE A 184 -8.31 -17.32 5.25
CA ILE A 184 -8.60 -18.68 4.77
C ILE A 184 -9.06 -19.51 5.97
N ASP A 185 -10.29 -19.93 5.94
CA ASP A 185 -10.81 -20.97 6.83
C ASP A 185 -10.56 -22.33 6.17
N HIS A 186 -9.46 -22.98 6.54
CA HIS A 186 -9.02 -24.22 5.91
C HIS A 186 -9.96 -25.40 6.15
N ASN A 187 -10.70 -25.40 7.26
CA ASN A 187 -11.60 -26.47 7.66
C ASN A 187 -13.08 -26.17 7.41
N GLY A 188 -13.41 -24.96 6.94
CA GLY A 188 -14.77 -24.53 6.65
C GLY A 188 -15.67 -24.42 7.88
N VAL A 189 -15.10 -24.13 9.06
CA VAL A 189 -15.83 -24.11 10.36
C VAL A 189 -16.44 -22.75 10.68
N GLU A 190 -15.91 -21.66 10.12
CA GLU A 190 -16.42 -20.32 10.40
C GLU A 190 -17.83 -20.11 9.81
N SER A 191 -18.60 -19.27 10.48
CA SER A 191 -19.97 -18.92 10.11
C SER A 191 -20.11 -17.45 9.78
N THR A 192 -21.05 -17.11 8.91
CA THR A 192 -21.44 -15.72 8.66
C THR A 192 -22.07 -15.12 9.91
N ASN A 193 -21.65 -13.91 10.26
CA ASN A 193 -22.22 -13.12 11.35
C ASN A 193 -22.44 -11.66 10.87
N THR A 194 -23.70 -11.24 10.81
CA THR A 194 -24.11 -9.91 10.39
C THR A 194 -24.88 -9.18 11.51
N SER A 195 -24.65 -9.56 12.75
CA SER A 195 -25.33 -8.94 13.92
C SER A 195 -24.69 -7.62 14.38
N GLY A 196 -23.68 -7.13 13.66
CA GLY A 196 -22.94 -5.91 14.01
C GLY A 196 -21.75 -6.14 14.95
N PHE A 197 -21.49 -7.40 15.31
CA PHE A 197 -20.34 -7.82 16.11
C PHE A 197 -19.67 -8.99 15.41
N CYS A 198 -18.74 -8.68 14.54
CA CYS A 198 -17.87 -9.70 13.96
C CYS A 198 -16.66 -9.85 14.85
N SER A 199 -16.53 -10.98 15.50
CA SER A 199 -15.33 -11.34 16.24
C SER A 199 -14.24 -11.89 15.32
N SER A 200 -13.02 -11.94 15.81
CA SER A 200 -11.90 -12.67 15.17
C SER A 200 -12.32 -14.13 14.91
N PRO A 201 -11.67 -14.79 13.94
CA PRO A 201 -11.94 -16.19 13.66
C PRO A 201 -11.89 -17.06 14.90
N SER A 202 -12.87 -17.93 15.04
CA SER A 202 -13.01 -18.81 16.21
C SER A 202 -12.02 -19.98 16.20
N SER A 203 -11.50 -20.30 15.03
CA SER A 203 -10.65 -21.48 14.83
C SER A 203 -9.19 -21.13 14.55
N ALA A 204 -8.28 -21.85 15.18
CA ALA A 204 -6.85 -21.78 14.87
C ALA A 204 -6.49 -22.21 13.44
N SER A 205 -7.41 -22.90 12.73
CA SER A 205 -7.25 -23.26 11.32
C SER A 205 -7.62 -22.14 10.36
N THR A 206 -8.22 -21.06 10.86
CA THR A 206 -8.54 -19.88 10.08
C THR A 206 -7.36 -18.91 10.17
N LYS A 207 -6.70 -18.69 9.03
CA LYS A 207 -5.46 -17.91 8.94
C LYS A 207 -5.67 -16.63 8.15
N LEU A 208 -5.12 -15.53 8.65
CA LEU A 208 -5.15 -14.24 7.95
C LEU A 208 -4.36 -14.36 6.64
N LEU A 209 -5.01 -14.05 5.52
CA LEU A 209 -4.39 -14.11 4.20
C LEU A 209 -3.96 -12.72 3.72
N SER A 210 -4.83 -11.74 3.88
CA SER A 210 -4.61 -10.38 3.40
C SER A 210 -5.47 -9.39 4.16
N ALA A 211 -5.13 -8.11 4.05
CA ALA A 211 -5.94 -7.02 4.54
C ALA A 211 -6.13 -5.98 3.44
N TYR A 212 -7.31 -5.38 3.38
CA TYR A 212 -7.61 -4.25 2.52
C TYR A 212 -7.81 -3.00 3.37
N VAL A 213 -7.15 -1.94 2.97
CA VAL A 213 -7.46 -0.56 3.34
C VAL A 213 -7.51 0.26 2.05
N PRO A 214 -8.20 1.40 2.02
CA PRO A 214 -8.30 2.24 0.82
C PRO A 214 -6.95 2.55 0.20
N GLY A 215 -6.84 2.35 -1.11
CA GLY A 215 -5.59 2.52 -1.83
C GLY A 215 -4.53 1.45 -1.57
N ALA A 216 -4.83 0.38 -0.83
CA ALA A 216 -3.89 -0.74 -0.68
C ALA A 216 -3.60 -1.42 -2.01
N ALA A 217 -2.34 -1.76 -2.23
CA ALA A 217 -1.95 -2.61 -3.35
C ALA A 217 -2.40 -4.07 -3.09
N PRO A 218 -2.66 -4.86 -4.15
CA PRO A 218 -2.85 -6.30 -4.00
C PRO A 218 -1.66 -6.96 -3.27
N LEU A 219 -1.93 -8.03 -2.53
CA LEU A 219 -0.87 -8.89 -2.02
C LEU A 219 -0.31 -9.71 -3.20
N ILE A 220 0.91 -9.41 -3.61
CA ILE A 220 1.62 -10.13 -4.66
C ILE A 220 2.86 -10.77 -4.04
N LEU A 221 2.88 -12.09 -4.01
CA LEU A 221 4.03 -12.84 -3.56
C LEU A 221 5.03 -13.01 -4.71
N PRO A 222 6.35 -13.02 -4.46
CA PRO A 222 7.32 -13.44 -5.46
C PRO A 222 6.91 -14.77 -6.08
N ALA A 223 6.73 -14.81 -7.40
CA ALA A 223 6.20 -15.97 -8.11
C ALA A 223 7.14 -16.55 -9.17
N ALA A 224 8.25 -15.87 -9.45
CA ALA A 224 9.27 -16.27 -10.41
C ALA A 224 10.59 -16.63 -9.72
N ALA A 225 11.46 -17.39 -10.42
CA ALA A 225 12.81 -17.64 -9.92
C ALA A 225 13.54 -16.31 -9.64
N PRO A 226 14.39 -16.24 -8.61
CA PRO A 226 14.90 -17.35 -7.80
C PRO A 226 14.01 -17.70 -6.58
N LEU A 227 12.95 -16.93 -6.28
CA LEU A 227 12.10 -17.14 -5.10
C LEU A 227 10.65 -17.28 -5.52
N LYS A 228 10.01 -18.40 -5.16
CA LYS A 228 8.57 -18.61 -5.31
C LYS A 228 7.96 -18.75 -3.94
N LEU A 229 7.00 -17.88 -3.61
CA LEU A 229 6.25 -17.89 -2.37
C LEU A 229 4.77 -18.14 -2.65
N GLY A 230 4.07 -18.80 -1.73
CA GLY A 230 2.65 -19.05 -1.89
C GLY A 230 1.98 -19.44 -0.58
N VAL A 231 0.65 -19.48 -0.62
CA VAL A 231 -0.22 -19.93 0.46
C VAL A 231 -1.12 -21.03 -0.07
N ASP A 232 -1.07 -22.21 0.55
CA ASP A 232 -1.89 -23.35 0.13
C ASP A 232 -3.34 -23.18 0.57
N ILE A 233 -4.26 -23.64 -0.28
CA ILE A 233 -5.69 -23.70 -0.03
C ILE A 233 -6.27 -24.95 -0.69
N GLY A 234 -7.18 -25.62 -0.02
CA GLY A 234 -7.69 -26.94 -0.46
C GLY A 234 -9.21 -27.05 -0.53
N PRO A 235 -9.70 -28.24 -0.90
CA PRO A 235 -11.12 -28.53 -0.88
C PRO A 235 -11.73 -28.35 0.51
N GLY A 236 -12.97 -27.83 0.57
CA GLY A 236 -13.67 -27.54 1.80
C GLY A 236 -13.32 -26.21 2.46
N SER A 237 -12.26 -25.54 2.00
CA SER A 237 -11.89 -24.21 2.52
C SER A 237 -12.94 -23.16 2.16
N LYS A 238 -13.05 -22.16 3.02
CA LYS A 238 -13.84 -20.95 2.77
C LYS A 238 -12.94 -19.71 2.82
N ILE A 239 -13.36 -18.63 2.19
CA ILE A 239 -12.84 -17.31 2.44
C ILE A 239 -13.74 -16.66 3.48
N TYR A 240 -13.11 -16.17 4.55
CA TYR A 240 -13.79 -15.47 5.62
C TYR A 240 -13.44 -13.99 5.53
N PHE A 241 -14.47 -13.18 5.29
CA PHE A 241 -14.39 -11.73 5.17
C PHE A 241 -14.78 -11.13 6.51
N ALA A 242 -13.91 -10.38 7.15
CA ALA A 242 -14.25 -9.52 8.26
C ALA A 242 -14.28 -8.07 7.74
N MET A 243 -15.48 -7.50 7.68
CA MET A 243 -15.76 -6.23 7.03
C MET A 243 -16.03 -5.14 8.04
N HIS A 244 -15.48 -3.96 7.80
CA HIS A 244 -15.76 -2.76 8.55
C HIS A 244 -16.35 -1.67 7.65
N TYR A 245 -17.54 -1.22 8.01
CA TYR A 245 -18.22 -0.08 7.38
C TYR A 245 -18.32 1.06 8.39
N PRO A 246 -17.85 2.28 8.05
CA PRO A 246 -17.81 3.41 8.96
C PRO A 246 -19.19 3.95 9.24
N ASN A 247 -19.31 4.71 10.32
CA ASN A 247 -20.49 5.50 10.61
C ASN A 247 -20.88 6.39 9.41
N GLY A 248 -22.17 6.61 9.21
CA GLY A 248 -22.68 7.35 8.05
C GLY A 248 -22.88 6.51 6.78
N SER A 249 -22.46 5.23 6.73
CA SER A 249 -22.65 4.34 5.59
C SER A 249 -24.03 3.62 5.59
N SER A 250 -24.93 3.98 6.48
CA SER A 250 -26.25 3.35 6.63
C SER A 250 -27.03 3.27 5.31
N GLY A 251 -27.56 2.10 5.02
CA GLY A 251 -28.38 1.88 3.83
C GLY A 251 -27.60 1.74 2.52
N MET A 252 -26.28 1.90 2.53
CA MET A 252 -25.44 1.73 1.35
C MET A 252 -25.08 0.26 1.13
N LEU A 253 -25.14 -0.16 -0.13
CA LEU A 253 -24.91 -1.54 -0.56
C LEU A 253 -23.42 -1.77 -0.82
N ASP A 254 -22.90 -2.90 -0.33
CA ASP A 254 -21.61 -3.46 -0.72
C ASP A 254 -21.71 -4.92 -1.18
N SER A 255 -20.70 -5.37 -1.93
CA SER A 255 -20.57 -6.74 -2.41
C SER A 255 -19.11 -7.06 -2.72
N THR A 256 -18.25 -6.81 -1.74
CA THR A 256 -16.80 -7.03 -1.84
C THR A 256 -16.46 -8.43 -2.31
N LYS A 257 -15.44 -8.54 -3.15
CA LYS A 257 -14.93 -9.80 -3.67
C LYS A 257 -13.42 -9.91 -3.47
N VAL A 258 -12.96 -11.14 -3.37
CA VAL A 258 -11.55 -11.52 -3.37
C VAL A 258 -11.25 -12.29 -4.65
N ILE A 259 -10.22 -11.88 -5.36
CA ILE A 259 -9.70 -12.58 -6.53
C ILE A 259 -8.40 -13.26 -6.13
N LEU A 260 -8.35 -14.58 -6.33
CA LEU A 260 -7.19 -15.40 -6.04
C LEU A 260 -6.51 -15.80 -7.35
N HIS A 261 -5.20 -15.60 -7.39
CA HIS A 261 -4.34 -16.05 -8.48
C HIS A 261 -3.50 -17.22 -8.00
N PHE A 262 -3.56 -18.34 -8.71
CA PHE A 262 -2.87 -19.57 -8.33
C PHE A 262 -1.64 -19.83 -9.20
N TYR A 263 -0.73 -20.59 -8.66
CA TYR A 263 0.26 -21.27 -9.49
C TYR A 263 -0.41 -22.32 -10.38
N PRO A 264 0.15 -22.59 -11.58
CA PRO A 264 -0.25 -23.75 -12.37
C PRO A 264 -0.15 -25.03 -11.54
N PRO A 265 -1.09 -25.99 -11.70
CA PRO A 265 -1.01 -27.28 -11.01
C PRO A 265 0.34 -27.97 -11.25
N GLY A 266 0.92 -28.55 -10.20
CA GLY A 266 2.22 -29.23 -10.27
C GLY A 266 3.44 -28.30 -10.24
N THR A 267 3.27 -26.99 -10.03
CA THR A 267 4.41 -26.07 -9.80
C THR A 267 5.20 -26.52 -8.57
N THR A 268 6.50 -26.67 -8.73
CA THR A 268 7.43 -27.08 -7.67
C THR A 268 8.28 -25.93 -7.16
N GLY A 269 8.87 -26.10 -5.96
CA GLY A 269 9.78 -25.12 -5.37
C GLY A 269 9.08 -23.88 -4.79
N VAL A 270 7.75 -23.93 -4.58
CA VAL A 270 7.00 -22.89 -3.89
C VAL A 270 7.17 -23.07 -2.38
N ARG A 271 7.64 -22.02 -1.71
CA ARG A 271 7.80 -22.00 -0.25
C ARG A 271 6.53 -21.41 0.37
N GLN A 272 6.06 -22.06 1.43
CA GLN A 272 4.81 -21.68 2.08
C GLN A 272 5.01 -20.46 2.98
N VAL A 273 4.10 -19.50 2.85
CA VAL A 273 3.98 -18.33 3.72
C VAL A 273 2.90 -18.60 4.75
N SER A 274 3.23 -18.39 6.01
CA SER A 274 2.29 -18.42 7.13
C SER A 274 1.95 -16.99 7.56
N ALA A 275 0.76 -16.79 8.13
CA ALA A 275 0.36 -15.55 8.76
C ALA A 275 -0.19 -15.82 10.15
N ASP A 276 0.48 -15.32 11.18
CA ASP A 276 0.09 -15.54 12.57
C ASP A 276 0.24 -14.24 13.41
N PRO A 277 -0.59 -14.08 14.47
CA PRO A 277 -0.43 -13.03 15.47
C PRO A 277 0.74 -13.39 16.40
N ILE A 278 1.96 -13.16 15.92
CA ILE A 278 3.19 -13.56 16.62
C ILE A 278 3.32 -12.85 17.97
N ILE A 279 2.93 -11.58 18.04
CA ILE A 279 2.85 -10.85 19.30
C ILE A 279 1.39 -10.60 19.58
N ALA A 280 0.93 -11.01 20.73
CA ALA A 280 -0.42 -10.74 21.20
C ALA A 280 -0.45 -10.73 22.73
N ASP A 281 -1.18 -9.79 23.31
CA ASP A 281 -1.57 -9.81 24.72
C ASP A 281 -3.10 -9.83 24.80
N TYR A 282 -3.63 -10.87 25.38
CA TYR A 282 -5.07 -11.11 25.53
C TYR A 282 -5.54 -10.88 26.98
N ASN A 283 -4.67 -10.38 27.85
CA ASN A 283 -4.95 -10.32 29.28
C ASN A 283 -4.41 -9.04 29.92
N PHE A 284 -4.94 -7.90 29.50
CA PHE A 284 -4.59 -6.60 30.07
C PHE A 284 -5.84 -5.79 30.44
N VAL A 285 -5.64 -4.81 31.30
CA VAL A 285 -6.61 -3.76 31.62
C VAL A 285 -5.92 -2.41 31.48
N LEU A 286 -6.56 -1.49 30.79
CA LEU A 286 -6.17 -0.09 30.67
C LEU A 286 -7.01 0.72 31.65
N PRO A 287 -6.46 1.17 32.79
CA PRO A 287 -7.22 1.90 33.78
C PRO A 287 -7.72 3.25 33.23
N ALA A 288 -8.91 3.65 33.69
CA ALA A 288 -9.47 4.96 33.36
C ALA A 288 -8.53 6.10 33.81
N ASN A 289 -8.47 7.16 33.01
CA ASN A 289 -7.66 8.37 33.25
C ASN A 289 -6.14 8.12 33.35
N GLN A 290 -5.64 7.09 32.67
CA GLN A 290 -4.21 6.77 32.66
C GLN A 290 -3.70 6.56 31.24
N VAL A 291 -2.41 6.92 31.04
CA VAL A 291 -1.60 6.47 29.92
C VAL A 291 -0.86 5.21 30.35
N THR A 292 -1.00 4.13 29.60
CA THR A 292 -0.44 2.82 29.92
C THR A 292 0.52 2.35 28.84
N THR A 293 1.68 1.87 29.22
CA THR A 293 2.60 1.18 28.32
C THR A 293 2.51 -0.32 28.55
N LEU A 294 2.21 -1.07 27.50
CA LEU A 294 2.21 -2.53 27.50
C LEU A 294 3.41 -3.06 26.72
N THR A 295 3.90 -4.23 27.15
CA THR A 295 4.94 -4.97 26.44
C THR A 295 4.53 -6.43 26.31
N ALA A 296 4.71 -6.98 25.12
CA ALA A 296 4.47 -8.40 24.86
C ALA A 296 5.68 -9.02 24.16
N GLN A 297 5.83 -10.33 24.27
CA GLN A 297 6.91 -11.05 23.60
C GLN A 297 6.49 -12.45 23.15
N TYR A 298 7.18 -12.95 22.13
CA TYR A 298 7.03 -14.32 21.66
C TYR A 298 8.42 -14.93 21.29
N PRO A 299 8.73 -16.16 21.71
CA PRO A 299 8.00 -16.93 22.71
C PRO A 299 8.09 -16.30 24.11
N ASN A 300 7.18 -16.66 25.00
CA ASN A 300 7.18 -16.18 26.39
C ASN A 300 8.48 -16.59 27.12
N ASN A 301 8.99 -17.78 26.81
CA ASN A 301 10.24 -18.31 27.36
C ASN A 301 11.19 -18.75 26.24
N GLY A 302 12.50 -18.60 26.46
CA GLY A 302 13.50 -18.94 25.44
C GLY A 302 13.49 -17.98 24.25
N GLY A 303 13.71 -18.50 23.05
CA GLY A 303 13.62 -17.80 21.77
C GLY A 303 12.96 -18.67 20.71
N VAL A 304 12.74 -18.16 19.51
CA VAL A 304 12.18 -18.94 18.40
C VAL A 304 13.04 -20.19 18.16
N PRO A 305 12.43 -21.38 18.00
CA PRO A 305 13.20 -22.62 17.93
C PRO A 305 13.96 -22.79 16.62
N VAL A 306 13.50 -22.17 15.55
CA VAL A 306 14.09 -22.20 14.22
C VAL A 306 14.18 -20.79 13.64
N ALA A 307 15.15 -20.58 12.75
CA ALA A 307 15.22 -19.31 12.04
C ALA A 307 14.06 -19.16 11.06
N ILE A 308 13.51 -17.97 10.97
CA ILE A 308 12.44 -17.63 10.02
C ILE A 308 12.82 -16.39 9.21
N SER A 309 12.14 -16.21 8.08
CA SER A 309 12.21 -15.01 7.24
C SER A 309 10.86 -14.31 7.30
N ALA A 310 10.80 -13.11 7.88
CA ALA A 310 9.59 -12.32 7.87
C ALA A 310 9.45 -11.56 6.54
N LEU A 311 8.26 -11.64 5.95
CA LEU A 311 7.89 -10.99 4.68
C LEU A 311 7.20 -9.64 4.92
N SER A 312 6.32 -9.58 5.90
CA SER A 312 5.56 -8.38 6.23
C SER A 312 5.13 -8.38 7.70
N VAL A 313 4.69 -7.23 8.18
CA VAL A 313 4.22 -7.00 9.54
C VAL A 313 2.94 -6.18 9.53
N MET A 314 1.98 -6.50 10.40
CA MET A 314 0.74 -5.75 10.59
C MET A 314 0.45 -5.57 12.08
N PRO A 315 0.72 -4.38 12.64
CA PRO A 315 0.28 -4.03 14.00
C PRO A 315 -1.22 -3.78 14.04
N HIS A 316 -1.82 -4.05 15.20
CA HIS A 316 -3.25 -3.84 15.43
C HIS A 316 -3.51 -3.39 16.86
N MET A 317 -4.18 -2.26 17.00
CA MET A 317 -4.75 -1.69 18.22
C MET A 317 -6.09 -1.02 17.89
N HIS A 318 -6.86 -0.64 18.89
CA HIS A 318 -8.09 0.14 18.71
C HIS A 318 -7.88 1.64 18.99
N MET A 319 -8.91 2.32 19.49
CA MET A 319 -8.99 3.78 19.55
C MET A 319 -8.14 4.42 20.67
N LEU A 320 -7.77 3.66 21.72
CA LEU A 320 -6.91 4.18 22.77
C LEU A 320 -5.41 4.11 22.40
N GLY A 321 -5.07 3.40 21.32
CA GLY A 321 -3.70 3.28 20.84
C GLY A 321 -3.07 4.65 20.52
N GLN A 322 -1.83 4.86 20.96
CA GLN A 322 -1.04 6.06 20.67
C GLN A 322 0.20 5.74 19.85
N SER A 323 0.86 4.65 20.16
CA SER A 323 2.03 4.18 19.40
C SER A 323 2.22 2.69 19.56
N ILE A 324 2.80 2.06 18.54
CA ILE A 324 3.15 0.64 18.56
C ILE A 324 4.48 0.40 17.86
N LYS A 325 5.29 -0.45 18.46
CA LYS A 325 6.61 -0.81 17.95
C LYS A 325 6.84 -2.30 18.08
N SER A 326 7.49 -2.89 17.07
CA SER A 326 7.92 -4.28 17.13
C SER A 326 9.32 -4.48 16.57
N TYR A 327 10.05 -5.42 17.16
CA TYR A 327 11.42 -5.81 16.81
C TYR A 327 11.70 -7.23 17.28
N ALA A 328 12.78 -7.83 16.78
CA ALA A 328 13.31 -9.05 17.37
C ALA A 328 14.54 -8.73 18.24
N LEU A 329 14.59 -9.30 19.44
CA LEU A 329 15.64 -9.13 20.43
C LEU A 329 16.53 -10.38 20.45
N ALA A 330 17.84 -10.16 20.34
CA ALA A 330 18.84 -11.22 20.39
C ALA A 330 18.92 -11.88 21.79
N PRO A 331 19.45 -13.11 21.90
CA PRO A 331 19.63 -13.78 23.17
C PRO A 331 20.52 -13.03 24.19
N ASN A 332 21.41 -12.17 23.72
CA ASN A 332 22.25 -11.30 24.58
C ASN A 332 21.47 -10.11 25.19
N ASN A 333 20.21 -9.88 24.77
CA ASN A 333 19.34 -8.77 25.14
C ASN A 333 19.90 -7.36 24.79
N LEU A 334 20.85 -7.27 23.88
CA LEU A 334 21.46 -6.01 23.46
C LEU A 334 21.12 -5.67 22.00
N ASP A 335 21.26 -6.65 21.11
CA ASP A 335 21.04 -6.44 19.68
C ASP A 335 19.59 -6.61 19.30
N THR A 336 19.10 -5.73 18.43
CA THR A 336 17.72 -5.75 17.94
C THR A 336 17.65 -5.75 16.42
N LEU A 337 16.70 -6.49 15.88
CA LEU A 337 16.29 -6.42 14.46
C LEU A 337 14.99 -5.63 14.37
N LYS A 338 15.03 -4.49 13.72
CA LYS A 338 13.90 -3.56 13.63
C LYS A 338 12.83 -4.11 12.70
N HIS A 339 11.58 -4.16 13.13
CA HIS A 339 10.48 -4.59 12.27
C HIS A 339 9.53 -3.45 11.94
N ILE A 340 8.93 -2.79 12.93
CA ILE A 340 8.04 -1.65 12.70
C ILE A 340 8.05 -0.70 13.91
N ASN A 341 7.92 0.59 13.63
CA ASN A 341 7.66 1.64 14.60
C ASN A 341 6.59 2.57 14.03
N ILE A 342 5.46 2.66 14.71
CA ILE A 342 4.39 3.62 14.42
C ILE A 342 4.32 4.58 15.61
N PRO A 343 4.94 5.75 15.53
CA PRO A 343 5.00 6.71 16.64
C PRO A 343 3.67 7.42 16.90
N ASN A 344 2.81 7.51 15.88
CA ASN A 344 1.49 8.11 15.96
C ASN A 344 0.51 7.12 15.37
N TRP A 345 -0.17 6.37 16.23
CA TRP A 345 -1.15 5.38 15.79
C TRP A 345 -2.39 6.07 15.20
N ASP A 346 -2.88 5.55 14.10
CA ASP A 346 -4.17 5.91 13.54
C ASP A 346 -4.98 4.63 13.32
N PHE A 347 -6.08 4.49 14.07
CA PHE A 347 -6.98 3.34 14.01
C PHE A 347 -7.53 3.08 12.59
N HIS A 348 -7.61 4.12 11.76
CA HIS A 348 -8.16 4.02 10.41
C HIS A 348 -7.17 3.40 9.40
N TRP A 349 -5.88 3.26 9.75
CA TRP A 349 -4.85 2.79 8.83
C TRP A 349 -4.13 1.56 9.34
N GLN A 350 -4.78 0.41 9.16
CA GLN A 350 -4.33 -0.89 9.64
C GLN A 350 -4.13 -1.85 8.47
N GLY A 351 -2.90 -2.11 8.09
CA GLY A 351 -2.58 -2.99 6.97
C GLY A 351 -1.25 -3.70 7.12
N PHE A 352 -0.96 -4.59 6.19
CA PHE A 352 0.34 -5.22 6.09
C PHE A 352 1.35 -4.28 5.45
N TYR A 353 2.49 -4.16 6.11
CA TYR A 353 3.68 -3.46 5.63
C TYR A 353 4.70 -4.52 5.19
N THR A 354 4.83 -4.70 3.89
CA THR A 354 5.78 -5.65 3.30
C THR A 354 7.17 -5.05 3.31
N PHE A 355 8.14 -5.77 3.87
CA PHE A 355 9.52 -5.33 3.91
C PHE A 355 10.13 -5.21 2.52
N SER A 356 11.13 -4.36 2.35
CA SER A 356 11.89 -4.26 1.10
C SER A 356 12.76 -5.50 0.83
N HIS A 357 13.17 -6.20 1.91
CA HIS A 357 13.91 -7.46 1.89
C HIS A 357 13.33 -8.39 2.95
N LEU A 358 13.43 -9.71 2.72
CA LEU A 358 13.08 -10.67 3.76
C LEU A 358 13.90 -10.42 5.03
N GLN A 359 13.24 -10.30 6.17
CA GLN A 359 13.91 -10.06 7.45
C GLN A 359 14.22 -11.39 8.12
N LYS A 360 15.52 -11.73 8.19
CA LYS A 360 15.97 -12.92 8.89
C LYS A 360 15.85 -12.73 10.41
N ILE A 361 15.11 -13.62 11.06
CA ILE A 361 15.06 -13.74 12.52
C ILE A 361 15.74 -15.05 12.90
N PRO A 362 16.98 -15.02 13.46
CA PRO A 362 17.70 -16.21 13.83
C PRO A 362 17.02 -17.02 14.95
N ALA A 363 17.27 -18.32 14.99
CA ALA A 363 16.88 -19.14 16.13
C ALA A 363 17.45 -18.55 17.45
N GLY A 364 16.68 -18.61 18.52
CA GLY A 364 17.03 -18.05 19.82
C GLY A 364 16.61 -16.58 20.02
N TYR A 365 16.25 -15.84 18.98
CA TYR A 365 15.71 -14.48 19.11
C TYR A 365 14.28 -14.52 19.65
N LYS A 366 13.83 -13.41 20.25
CA LYS A 366 12.46 -13.20 20.71
C LYS A 366 11.83 -12.05 19.93
N PHE A 367 10.61 -12.18 19.49
CA PHE A 367 9.81 -11.04 19.07
C PHE A 367 9.40 -10.22 20.29
N LYS A 368 9.46 -8.92 20.18
CA LYS A 368 9.05 -7.96 21.20
C LYS A 368 8.09 -6.95 20.59
N GLY A 369 7.04 -6.62 21.35
CA GLY A 369 6.10 -5.55 21.05
C GLY A 369 6.05 -4.58 22.22
N GLU A 370 5.95 -3.30 21.92
CA GLU A 370 5.74 -2.21 22.87
C GLU A 370 4.57 -1.36 22.33
N ALA A 371 3.58 -1.08 23.17
CA ALA A 371 2.43 -0.27 22.79
C ALA A 371 2.10 0.73 23.89
N ILE A 372 1.74 1.95 23.50
CA ILE A 372 1.28 2.99 24.42
C ILE A 372 -0.20 3.25 24.12
N PHE A 373 -1.00 3.29 25.19
CA PHE A 373 -2.43 3.55 25.15
C PHE A 373 -2.76 4.76 26.03
N ASP A 374 -3.60 5.65 25.54
CA ASP A 374 -4.09 6.82 26.28
C ASP A 374 -5.58 6.67 26.58
N ASN A 375 -5.91 6.23 27.79
CA ASN A 375 -7.28 6.13 28.29
C ASN A 375 -7.65 7.33 29.17
N THR A 376 -7.23 8.53 28.74
CA THR A 376 -7.57 9.78 29.43
C THR A 376 -8.63 10.58 28.68
N SER A 377 -9.21 11.59 29.32
CA SER A 377 -10.10 12.56 28.67
C SER A 377 -9.39 13.48 27.67
N ASN A 378 -8.08 13.48 27.62
CA ASN A 378 -7.29 14.26 26.64
C ASN A 378 -7.17 13.54 25.29
N ASN A 379 -7.41 12.24 25.25
CA ASN A 379 -7.48 11.50 24.00
C ASN A 379 -8.81 11.81 23.29
N PRO A 380 -8.80 12.52 22.15
CA PRO A 380 -10.03 12.89 21.45
C PRO A 380 -10.75 11.68 20.85
N PHE A 381 -10.06 10.54 20.73
CA PHE A 381 -10.60 9.29 20.20
C PHE A 381 -11.05 8.31 21.29
N ASN A 382 -10.99 8.71 22.58
CA ASN A 382 -11.49 7.83 23.65
C ASN A 382 -12.97 7.56 23.47
N PRO A 383 -13.39 6.29 23.28
CA PRO A 383 -14.80 5.96 23.04
C PRO A 383 -15.68 6.15 24.28
N ASN A 384 -15.08 6.33 25.47
CA ASN A 384 -15.79 6.47 26.74
C ASN A 384 -15.66 7.90 27.30
N THR A 385 -16.81 8.54 27.54
CA THR A 385 -16.87 9.86 28.19
C THR A 385 -17.86 9.82 29.35
N PRO A 386 -17.39 9.84 30.63
CA PRO A 386 -16.00 9.88 31.08
C PRO A 386 -15.22 8.58 30.78
N PRO A 387 -13.88 8.61 30.79
CA PRO A 387 -13.05 7.42 30.63
C PRO A 387 -13.42 6.30 31.60
N GLN A 388 -13.42 5.06 31.11
CA GLN A 388 -13.70 3.85 31.89
C GLN A 388 -12.53 2.86 31.75
N ASN A 389 -12.47 1.87 32.64
CA ASN A 389 -11.50 0.79 32.46
C ASN A 389 -11.83 0.01 31.19
N VAL A 390 -10.82 -0.18 30.34
CA VAL A 390 -10.92 -0.93 29.08
C VAL A 390 -10.05 -2.17 29.18
N GLN A 391 -10.55 -3.30 28.72
CA GLN A 391 -9.82 -4.58 28.68
C GLN A 391 -9.69 -5.09 27.26
N PHE A 392 -8.95 -6.19 27.09
CA PHE A 392 -8.91 -6.89 25.82
C PHE A 392 -10.31 -7.27 25.35
N GLY A 393 -10.60 -7.01 24.08
CA GLY A 393 -11.87 -7.39 23.44
C GLY A 393 -11.94 -6.98 21.97
N GLU A 394 -12.97 -7.48 21.31
CA GLU A 394 -13.15 -7.38 19.86
C GLU A 394 -13.86 -6.10 19.41
N ASN A 395 -14.56 -5.40 20.32
CA ASN A 395 -15.29 -4.19 19.97
C ASN A 395 -14.32 -3.01 19.85
N THR A 396 -14.64 -2.02 19.03
CA THR A 396 -13.86 -0.78 18.91
C THR A 396 -13.72 -0.02 20.25
N THR A 397 -14.67 -0.22 21.17
CA THR A 397 -14.62 0.33 22.53
C THR A 397 -13.79 -0.48 23.53
N ASP A 398 -13.45 -1.72 23.18
CA ASP A 398 -12.44 -2.53 23.86
C ASP A 398 -11.05 -2.18 23.28
N GLU A 399 -10.01 -2.93 23.63
CA GLU A 399 -8.68 -2.74 23.08
C GLU A 399 -7.98 -4.03 22.72
N MET A 400 -7.06 -3.91 21.74
CA MET A 400 -6.18 -5.00 21.33
C MET A 400 -4.71 -4.56 21.32
N PHE A 401 -3.84 -5.52 21.56
CA PHE A 401 -2.41 -5.40 21.33
C PHE A 401 -1.91 -6.62 20.58
N ILE A 402 -1.89 -6.53 19.25
CA ILE A 402 -1.54 -7.64 18.38
C ILE A 402 -0.57 -7.16 17.29
N VAL A 403 0.41 -8.01 16.92
CA VAL A 403 1.24 -7.82 15.74
C VAL A 403 1.30 -9.10 14.93
N TYR A 404 0.69 -9.07 13.74
CA TYR A 404 0.72 -10.16 12.79
C TYR A 404 1.99 -10.11 11.95
N TYR A 405 2.45 -11.27 11.51
CA TYR A 405 3.54 -11.42 10.56
C TYR A 405 3.17 -12.40 9.46
N HIS A 406 3.49 -12.03 8.20
CA HIS A 406 3.71 -13.04 7.17
C HIS A 406 5.16 -13.49 7.28
N TYR A 407 5.37 -14.79 7.33
CA TYR A 407 6.71 -15.36 7.48
C TYR A 407 6.81 -16.76 6.84
N LEU A 408 8.04 -17.20 6.64
CA LEU A 408 8.37 -18.53 6.14
C LEU A 408 9.60 -19.05 6.87
N LEU A 409 9.85 -20.36 6.77
CA LEU A 409 11.08 -20.96 7.30
C LEU A 409 12.27 -20.39 6.55
N TYR A 410 13.28 -19.90 7.29
CA TYR A 410 14.47 -19.31 6.73
C TYR A 410 15.28 -20.30 5.90
N GLN A 411 15.79 -19.85 4.77
CA GLN A 411 16.84 -20.51 3.99
C GLN A 411 18.04 -19.58 3.84
N PRO A 412 19.27 -20.10 3.82
CA PRO A 412 20.47 -19.27 3.67
C PRO A 412 20.40 -18.38 2.44
N GLY A 413 20.58 -17.08 2.63
CA GLY A 413 20.53 -16.08 1.57
C GLY A 413 19.18 -15.37 1.40
N ASP A 414 18.14 -15.72 2.15
CA ASP A 414 16.83 -15.06 2.10
C ASP A 414 16.94 -13.53 2.30
N GLU A 415 17.77 -13.10 3.21
CA GLU A 415 18.02 -11.69 3.52
C GLU A 415 18.56 -10.86 2.36
N ASN A 416 19.08 -11.51 1.31
CA ASN A 416 19.62 -10.84 0.13
C ASN A 416 18.54 -10.59 -0.95
N TYR A 417 17.35 -11.17 -0.82
CA TYR A 417 16.30 -10.98 -1.80
C TYR A 417 15.66 -9.60 -1.67
N ASN A 418 15.76 -8.80 -2.74
CA ASN A 418 15.02 -7.57 -2.91
C ASN A 418 13.59 -7.90 -3.35
N LEU A 419 12.63 -7.74 -2.44
CA LEU A 419 11.24 -8.08 -2.71
C LEU A 419 10.58 -7.18 -3.75
N SER A 420 11.01 -5.91 -3.86
CA SER A 420 10.51 -5.01 -4.89
C SER A 420 10.83 -5.52 -6.30
N GLU A 421 12.05 -5.99 -6.50
CA GLU A 421 12.47 -6.54 -7.80
C GLU A 421 11.74 -7.85 -8.10
N LEU A 422 11.62 -8.74 -7.12
CA LEU A 422 10.98 -10.05 -7.29
C LEU A 422 9.47 -9.93 -7.53
N VAL A 423 8.79 -9.03 -6.82
CA VAL A 423 7.37 -8.74 -7.06
C VAL A 423 7.21 -8.13 -8.45
N SER A 424 8.04 -7.16 -8.82
CA SER A 424 8.01 -6.54 -10.15
C SER A 424 8.23 -7.56 -11.28
N ALA A 425 9.17 -8.49 -11.10
CA ALA A 425 9.40 -9.58 -12.07
C ALA A 425 8.19 -10.51 -12.20
N SER A 426 7.43 -10.70 -11.11
CA SER A 426 6.23 -11.52 -11.09
C SER A 426 5.01 -10.86 -11.75
N LEU A 427 5.01 -9.52 -11.90
CA LEU A 427 3.87 -8.80 -12.47
C LEU A 427 3.54 -9.23 -13.91
N SER A 428 4.52 -9.61 -14.70
CA SER A 428 4.31 -10.09 -16.08
C SER A 428 3.46 -11.35 -16.19
N GLU A 429 3.24 -12.07 -15.09
CA GLU A 429 2.41 -13.27 -15.04
C GLU A 429 0.91 -12.99 -14.88
N TYR A 430 0.51 -11.72 -14.68
CA TYR A 430 -0.88 -11.36 -14.42
C TYR A 430 -1.54 -10.74 -15.65
N PRO A 431 -2.73 -11.25 -16.07
CA PRO A 431 -3.39 -10.79 -17.30
C PRO A 431 -3.78 -9.31 -17.31
N GLY A 432 -4.05 -8.72 -16.14
CA GLY A 432 -4.40 -7.31 -15.99
C GLY A 432 -3.22 -6.37 -16.17
N ILE A 433 -2.00 -6.88 -15.94
CA ILE A 433 -0.74 -6.19 -16.19
C ILE A 433 -0.21 -6.72 -17.51
N ASN A 434 -0.82 -6.26 -18.60
CA ASN A 434 -0.51 -6.78 -19.92
C ASN A 434 0.83 -6.22 -20.42
N THR A 435 1.92 -6.94 -20.17
CA THR A 435 3.22 -6.70 -20.83
C THR A 435 3.25 -7.29 -22.25
N ALA A 436 2.28 -8.15 -22.57
CA ALA A 436 2.23 -8.87 -23.85
C ALA A 436 1.76 -8.00 -25.02
N GLY A 437 1.24 -6.80 -24.78
CA GLY A 437 0.80 -5.88 -25.84
C GLY A 437 1.92 -5.10 -26.51
N VAL A 438 3.12 -5.06 -25.91
CA VAL A 438 4.25 -4.31 -26.43
C VAL A 438 5.55 -5.05 -26.15
N LYS A 439 6.42 -5.13 -27.17
CA LYS A 439 7.82 -5.57 -27.03
C LYS A 439 8.72 -4.36 -27.04
N ILE A 440 9.71 -4.33 -26.16
CA ILE A 440 10.73 -3.30 -26.16
C ILE A 440 12.10 -3.90 -26.42
N TYR A 441 12.87 -3.27 -27.30
CA TYR A 441 14.25 -3.70 -27.57
C TYR A 441 15.11 -2.56 -28.13
N PRO A 442 16.43 -2.55 -27.82
CA PRO A 442 17.08 -3.43 -26.85
C PRO A 442 16.68 -3.11 -25.40
N ASN A 443 16.67 -4.11 -24.54
CA ASN A 443 16.53 -3.95 -23.10
C ASN A 443 17.48 -4.95 -22.40
N PRO A 444 18.58 -4.50 -21.79
CA PRO A 444 18.96 -3.10 -21.51
C PRO A 444 19.22 -2.23 -22.74
N LEU A 445 18.92 -0.93 -22.62
CA LEU A 445 19.29 0.09 -23.59
C LEU A 445 20.70 0.62 -23.23
N ASN A 446 21.69 0.29 -24.02
CA ASN A 446 23.06 0.76 -23.82
C ASN A 446 23.27 2.10 -24.54
N ASP A 447 23.19 2.07 -25.87
CA ASP A 447 23.29 3.25 -26.74
C ASP A 447 22.22 3.17 -27.83
N GLY A 448 21.85 4.30 -28.40
CA GLY A 448 20.90 4.38 -29.51
C GLY A 448 19.43 4.45 -29.09
N ASN A 449 18.58 3.89 -29.94
CA ASN A 449 17.12 4.00 -29.77
C ASN A 449 16.52 2.73 -29.19
N LEU A 450 15.66 2.89 -28.19
CA LEU A 450 14.71 1.88 -27.80
C LEU A 450 13.58 1.82 -28.81
N THR A 451 13.22 0.62 -29.27
CA THR A 451 12.03 0.40 -30.07
C THR A 451 10.93 -0.23 -29.21
N MET A 452 9.74 0.33 -29.26
CA MET A 452 8.51 -0.22 -28.72
C MET A 452 7.69 -0.75 -29.89
N GLU A 453 7.47 -2.05 -29.96
CA GLU A 453 6.69 -2.72 -30.99
C GLU A 453 5.38 -3.25 -30.39
N PHE A 454 4.25 -2.79 -30.93
CA PHE A 454 2.91 -3.09 -30.41
C PHE A 454 2.33 -4.29 -31.15
N ASN A 455 1.81 -5.26 -30.41
CA ASN A 455 1.15 -6.45 -30.99
C ASN A 455 -0.13 -6.06 -31.74
N GLU A 456 -0.85 -5.05 -31.25
CA GLU A 456 -1.96 -4.41 -31.95
C GLU A 456 -1.57 -2.96 -32.26
N PRO A 457 -1.77 -2.47 -33.49
CA PRO A 457 -1.44 -1.09 -33.81
C PRO A 457 -2.11 -0.10 -32.88
N LEU A 458 -1.43 0.97 -32.55
CA LEU A 458 -1.98 2.04 -31.72
C LEU A 458 -3.17 2.69 -32.42
N THR A 459 -4.10 3.16 -31.61
CA THR A 459 -5.27 3.93 -32.04
C THR A 459 -5.10 5.40 -31.72
N ASP A 460 -5.87 6.25 -32.37
CA ASP A 460 -5.88 7.68 -32.08
C ASP A 460 -6.18 7.93 -30.61
N GLY A 461 -5.40 8.82 -29.99
CA GLY A 461 -5.53 9.15 -28.57
C GLY A 461 -4.79 8.21 -27.60
N ALA A 462 -4.05 7.21 -28.09
CA ALA A 462 -3.16 6.42 -27.23
C ALA A 462 -2.14 7.33 -26.52
N LYS A 463 -1.84 7.03 -25.26
CA LYS A 463 -0.90 7.77 -24.43
C LYS A 463 0.30 6.91 -24.08
N ILE A 464 1.50 7.45 -24.25
CA ILE A 464 2.76 6.75 -23.98
C ILE A 464 3.69 7.66 -23.17
N TYR A 465 4.00 7.21 -21.96
CA TYR A 465 4.83 7.94 -21.03
C TYR A 465 6.00 7.10 -20.55
N ILE A 466 7.16 7.72 -20.41
CA ILE A 466 8.35 7.10 -19.81
C ILE A 466 8.64 7.81 -18.48
N TYR A 467 8.69 7.03 -17.41
CA TYR A 467 8.99 7.50 -16.07
C TYR A 467 10.32 6.91 -15.58
N ASN A 468 11.04 7.64 -14.75
CA ASN A 468 12.19 7.10 -14.05
C ASN A 468 11.76 6.26 -12.82
N ALA A 469 12.72 5.67 -12.10
CA ALA A 469 12.47 4.86 -10.91
C ALA A 469 11.80 5.63 -9.76
N GLN A 470 11.88 6.97 -9.75
CA GLN A 470 11.22 7.84 -8.79
C GLN A 470 9.81 8.27 -9.22
N GLY A 471 9.29 7.72 -10.33
CA GLY A 471 7.98 8.06 -10.88
C GLY A 471 7.92 9.43 -11.59
N LYS A 472 9.07 10.10 -11.79
CA LYS A 472 9.13 11.36 -12.55
C LYS A 472 8.95 11.08 -14.03
N LEU A 473 8.06 11.81 -14.69
CA LEU A 473 7.92 11.78 -16.14
C LEU A 473 9.24 12.23 -16.79
N VAL A 474 9.77 11.40 -17.66
CA VAL A 474 10.99 11.64 -18.41
C VAL A 474 10.66 12.03 -19.84
N LYS A 475 9.76 11.29 -20.50
CA LYS A 475 9.37 11.53 -21.88
C LYS A 475 7.90 11.25 -22.09
N ASP A 476 7.24 12.15 -22.80
CA ASP A 476 5.90 11.95 -23.36
C ASP A 476 6.06 11.66 -24.87
N LEU A 477 5.66 10.47 -25.28
CA LEU A 477 5.66 10.02 -26.67
C LEU A 477 4.24 9.91 -27.23
N SER A 478 3.25 10.50 -26.57
CA SER A 478 1.84 10.39 -26.98
C SER A 478 1.56 11.07 -28.33
N ALA A 479 2.37 12.05 -28.73
CA ALA A 479 2.25 12.71 -30.03
C ALA A 479 2.68 11.81 -31.19
N GLU A 480 3.52 10.80 -30.94
CA GLU A 480 4.00 9.81 -31.92
C GLU A 480 3.02 8.63 -32.04
N ALA A 481 2.07 8.53 -31.10
CA ALA A 481 1.00 7.52 -31.08
C ALA A 481 -0.15 7.96 -32.02
N GLY A 482 0.02 7.74 -33.30
CA GLY A 482 -1.02 7.97 -34.31
C GLY A 482 -1.87 6.73 -34.59
N ASN A 483 -2.93 6.90 -35.39
CA ASN A 483 -3.76 5.78 -35.79
C ASN A 483 -2.95 4.79 -36.68
N ASN A 484 -3.04 3.49 -36.34
CA ASN A 484 -2.36 2.39 -37.03
C ASN A 484 -0.81 2.39 -36.89
N VAL A 485 -0.27 3.00 -35.83
CA VAL A 485 1.17 2.96 -35.54
C VAL A 485 1.50 1.67 -34.79
N SER A 486 2.39 0.85 -35.34
CA SER A 486 2.82 -0.43 -34.72
C SER A 486 4.20 -0.36 -34.07
N LYS A 487 4.95 0.71 -34.28
CA LYS A 487 6.28 0.92 -33.68
C LYS A 487 6.53 2.38 -33.33
N ILE A 488 7.08 2.61 -32.15
CA ILE A 488 7.57 3.92 -31.69
C ILE A 488 8.99 3.75 -31.17
N SER A 489 9.82 4.77 -31.35
CA SER A 489 11.20 4.77 -30.87
C SER A 489 11.45 5.88 -29.87
N TRP A 490 12.26 5.59 -28.85
CA TRP A 490 12.78 6.57 -27.90
C TRP A 490 14.31 6.61 -27.95
N ASN A 491 14.87 7.80 -28.16
CA ASN A 491 16.31 8.01 -28.27
C ASN A 491 17.06 8.14 -26.94
N GLY A 492 16.38 7.87 -25.81
CA GLY A 492 16.99 7.96 -24.48
C GLY A 492 17.05 9.38 -23.91
N GLU A 493 16.43 10.38 -24.53
CA GLU A 493 16.36 11.76 -24.06
C GLU A 493 15.04 12.07 -23.32
N ASN A 494 15.09 13.05 -22.42
CA ASN A 494 13.90 13.58 -21.75
C ASN A 494 13.11 14.54 -22.66
N ASN A 495 12.05 15.17 -22.12
CA ASN A 495 11.25 16.14 -22.86
C ASN A 495 12.03 17.42 -23.24
N ASP A 496 13.12 17.72 -22.53
CA ASP A 496 13.98 18.87 -22.78
C ASP A 496 15.16 18.53 -23.73
N PHE A 497 15.10 17.37 -24.37
CA PHE A 497 16.15 16.84 -25.28
C PHE A 497 17.51 16.64 -24.61
N VAL A 498 17.51 16.38 -23.30
CA VAL A 498 18.71 16.04 -22.52
C VAL A 498 18.77 14.53 -22.35
N PRO A 499 19.94 13.89 -22.54
CA PRO A 499 20.11 12.45 -22.30
C PRO A 499 19.69 12.07 -20.88
N SER A 500 18.82 11.08 -20.78
CA SER A 500 18.37 10.54 -19.49
C SER A 500 19.47 9.70 -18.86
N PRO A 501 19.73 9.79 -17.56
CA PRO A 501 20.81 9.06 -16.90
C PRO A 501 20.60 7.53 -16.95
N PRO A 502 21.65 6.72 -16.77
CA PRO A 502 21.51 5.29 -16.53
C PRO A 502 20.57 5.01 -15.36
N GLY A 503 19.77 3.98 -15.48
CA GLY A 503 18.81 3.62 -14.41
C GLY A 503 17.64 2.80 -14.90
N LEU A 504 16.71 2.59 -13.98
CA LEU A 504 15.44 1.93 -14.25
C LEU A 504 14.39 2.94 -14.69
N TYR A 505 13.68 2.57 -15.76
CA TYR A 505 12.55 3.34 -16.32
C TYR A 505 11.32 2.47 -16.43
N HIS A 506 10.16 3.09 -16.35
CA HIS A 506 8.84 2.48 -16.59
C HIS A 506 8.19 3.16 -17.77
N ILE A 507 7.81 2.38 -18.77
CA ILE A 507 7.05 2.84 -19.92
C ILE A 507 5.59 2.50 -19.65
N SER A 508 4.75 3.50 -19.60
CA SER A 508 3.30 3.37 -19.42
C SER A 508 2.60 3.70 -20.73
N ILE A 509 1.73 2.82 -21.16
CA ILE A 509 0.96 2.96 -22.39
C ILE A 509 -0.51 2.77 -22.07
N ASN A 510 -1.33 3.73 -22.47
CA ASN A 510 -2.80 3.64 -22.38
C ASN A 510 -3.41 3.71 -23.78
N GLN A 511 -4.15 2.68 -24.15
CA GLN A 511 -4.86 2.60 -25.42
C GLN A 511 -6.26 2.04 -25.18
N ASN A 512 -7.29 2.81 -25.53
CA ASN A 512 -8.70 2.39 -25.41
C ASN A 512 -9.06 1.85 -24.00
N GLY A 513 -8.52 2.49 -22.94
CA GLY A 513 -8.71 2.05 -21.56
C GLY A 513 -7.93 0.79 -21.17
N ARG A 514 -7.10 0.23 -22.04
CA ARG A 514 -6.15 -0.83 -21.72
C ARG A 514 -4.81 -0.20 -21.34
N PHE A 515 -4.26 -0.63 -20.23
CA PHE A 515 -2.96 -0.18 -19.74
C PHE A 515 -1.92 -1.25 -19.97
N TYR A 516 -0.77 -0.83 -20.49
CA TYR A 516 0.43 -1.64 -20.60
C TYR A 516 1.54 -0.96 -19.81
N SER A 517 2.31 -1.72 -19.08
CA SER A 517 3.49 -1.22 -18.39
C SER A 517 4.69 -2.10 -18.70
N VAL A 518 5.79 -1.50 -19.08
CA VAL A 518 7.02 -2.22 -19.44
C VAL A 518 8.20 -1.61 -18.71
N LYS A 519 9.05 -2.47 -18.15
CA LYS A 519 10.28 -2.08 -17.46
C LYS A 519 11.43 -2.00 -18.46
N LEU A 520 12.16 -0.89 -18.44
CA LEU A 520 13.35 -0.65 -19.23
C LEU A 520 14.54 -0.39 -18.32
N ILE A 521 15.65 -1.04 -18.59
CA ILE A 521 16.95 -0.73 -17.98
C ILE A 521 17.76 0.07 -19.00
N LYS A 522 18.19 1.28 -18.64
CA LYS A 522 19.15 2.09 -19.41
C LYS A 522 20.50 2.02 -18.73
N GLN A 523 21.55 1.69 -19.49
CA GLN A 523 22.95 1.61 -19.04
C GLN A 523 23.76 2.81 -19.47
#